data_9918219896de9415ae3d98844e493118
#
_entry.id   9918219896de9415ae3d98844e493118
#
_cell.length_a   1.000
_cell.length_b   1.000
_cell.length_c   1.000
_cell.angle_alpha   90.00
_cell.angle_beta   90.00
_cell.angle_gamma   90.00
#
_symmetry.space_group_name_H-M   'P 1'
#
loop_
_entity.id
_entity.type
_entity.pdbx_description
1 polymer ?
#
loop_
_entity_poly.entity_id
_entity_poly.type
_entity_poly.pdbx_seq_one_letter_code
_entity_poly.pdbx_strand_id
1 'polypeptide(L)'
;MKTEQCVMDNMEKYLSEYRNWSVWRTILIGQVCSVLWSVLAFLSHHFTVNLHLAIPTGQNYLHYILLCAVFTTWLACRRGDKGLISVAKARGYRYILLGFIDVQANTLLATSYQFTTLVSIQLLDCVAIPIALALSCLTLGVRFRFVHIVGVSVCLMGVGCLVWAGVGATKASGDGQQSQLVGDMLCLGGAVLFAVVVVLQELVVKTLDCVEYLGMLGLSGSIIC
;
A
#
# COMPACT_ATOMS: atom_id res chain seq x y z
N MET A 1 28.57 -43.69 4.10
CA MET A 1 27.22 -43.71 4.66
C MET A 1 27.06 -42.88 5.94
N LYS A 2 27.72 -43.19 7.08
CA LYS A 2 27.58 -42.38 8.33
C LYS A 2 28.11 -40.94 8.20
N THR A 3 29.17 -40.71 7.43
CA THR A 3 29.79 -39.38 7.25
C THR A 3 28.95 -38.50 6.34
N GLU A 4 28.28 -39.04 5.32
CA GLU A 4 27.42 -38.33 4.41
C GLU A 4 26.11 -37.90 5.11
N GLN A 5 25.58 -38.76 5.98
CA GLN A 5 24.38 -38.47 6.76
C GLN A 5 24.63 -37.32 7.76
N CYS A 6 25.82 -37.31 8.41
CA CYS A 6 26.20 -36.25 9.32
C CYS A 6 26.41 -34.90 8.60
N VAL A 7 26.90 -34.91 7.36
CA VAL A 7 27.05 -33.71 6.53
C VAL A 7 25.67 -33.17 6.09
N MET A 8 24.76 -34.07 5.73
CA MET A 8 23.40 -33.69 5.35
C MET A 8 22.63 -33.08 6.52
N ASP A 9 22.70 -33.71 7.70
CA ASP A 9 22.04 -33.20 8.92
C ASP A 9 22.58 -31.84 9.35
N ASN A 10 23.88 -31.61 9.22
CA ASN A 10 24.49 -30.31 9.49
C ASN A 10 24.06 -29.27 8.45
N MET A 11 23.98 -29.63 7.18
CA MET A 11 23.52 -28.72 6.12
C MET A 11 22.05 -28.33 6.30
N GLU A 12 21.17 -29.26 6.65
CA GLU A 12 19.77 -28.97 6.97
C GLU A 12 19.62 -28.04 8.18
N LYS A 13 20.44 -28.22 9.21
CA LYS A 13 20.48 -27.36 10.38
C LYS A 13 20.93 -25.94 10.02
N TYR A 14 21.98 -25.76 9.23
CA TYR A 14 22.42 -24.45 8.74
C TYR A 14 21.36 -23.78 7.86
N LEU A 15 20.71 -24.51 6.96
CA LEU A 15 19.66 -23.99 6.10
C LEU A 15 18.41 -23.60 6.92
N SER A 16 18.05 -24.35 7.96
CA SER A 16 16.94 -24.02 8.84
C SER A 16 17.23 -22.77 9.68
N GLU A 17 18.47 -22.63 10.17
CA GLU A 17 18.90 -21.47 10.95
C GLU A 17 18.99 -20.19 10.09
N TYR A 18 19.53 -20.29 8.87
CA TYR A 18 19.55 -19.19 7.91
C TYR A 18 18.14 -18.76 7.48
N ARG A 19 17.24 -19.71 7.25
CA ARG A 19 15.82 -19.45 6.92
C ARG A 19 15.12 -18.78 8.08
N ASN A 20 15.37 -19.21 9.31
CA ASN A 20 14.78 -18.63 10.51
C ASN A 20 15.28 -17.18 10.72
N TRP A 21 16.57 -16.93 10.56
CA TRP A 21 17.16 -15.59 10.62
C TRP A 21 16.59 -14.65 9.55
N SER A 22 16.42 -15.13 8.32
CA SER A 22 15.83 -14.37 7.22
C SER A 22 14.37 -14.00 7.50
N VAL A 23 13.58 -14.92 8.05
CA VAL A 23 12.18 -14.68 8.44
C VAL A 23 12.10 -13.63 9.56
N TRP A 24 12.92 -13.73 10.60
CA TRP A 24 12.95 -12.75 11.68
C TRP A 24 13.33 -11.34 11.21
N ARG A 25 14.30 -11.24 10.33
CA ARG A 25 14.67 -9.95 9.71
C ARG A 25 13.51 -9.35 8.93
N THR A 26 12.81 -10.13 8.14
CA THR A 26 11.65 -9.67 7.36
C THR A 26 10.52 -9.21 8.27
N ILE A 27 10.24 -9.94 9.34
CA ILE A 27 9.24 -9.55 10.35
C ILE A 27 9.64 -8.24 11.02
N LEU A 28 10.89 -8.09 11.46
CA LEU A 28 11.39 -6.86 12.08
C LEU A 28 11.27 -5.65 11.15
N ILE A 29 11.68 -5.78 9.90
CA ILE A 29 11.57 -4.71 8.91
C ILE A 29 10.09 -4.37 8.69
N GLY A 30 9.22 -5.37 8.57
CA GLY A 30 7.77 -5.16 8.44
C GLY A 30 7.17 -4.40 9.62
N GLN A 31 7.59 -4.74 10.86
CA GLN A 31 7.12 -4.03 12.06
C GLN A 31 7.60 -2.57 12.09
N VAL A 32 8.86 -2.32 11.75
CA VAL A 32 9.38 -0.94 11.66
C VAL A 32 8.61 -0.13 10.62
N CYS A 33 8.38 -0.69 9.44
CA CYS A 33 7.59 -0.04 8.39
C CYS A 33 6.15 0.23 8.86
N SER A 34 5.52 -0.71 9.57
CA SER A 34 4.16 -0.57 10.10
C SER A 34 4.08 0.57 11.13
N VAL A 35 5.06 0.66 12.06
CA VAL A 35 5.12 1.75 13.03
C VAL A 35 5.29 3.10 12.34
N LEU A 36 6.21 3.19 11.38
CA LEU A 36 6.41 4.43 10.61
C LEU A 36 5.15 4.85 9.87
N TRP A 37 4.45 3.91 9.24
CA TRP A 37 3.18 4.17 8.55
C TRP A 37 2.10 4.68 9.51
N SER A 38 1.99 4.07 10.69
CA SER A 38 1.02 4.50 11.72
C SER A 38 1.31 5.91 12.24
N VAL A 39 2.59 6.23 12.45
CA VAL A 39 3.01 7.59 12.85
C VAL A 39 2.66 8.62 11.77
N LEU A 40 2.92 8.30 10.50
CA LEU A 40 2.57 9.18 9.38
C LEU A 40 1.05 9.40 9.28
N ALA A 41 0.25 8.35 9.44
CA ALA A 41 -1.21 8.45 9.42
C ALA A 41 -1.73 9.32 10.58
N PHE A 42 -1.16 9.15 11.79
CA PHE A 42 -1.51 9.97 12.95
C PHE A 42 -1.14 11.44 12.75
N LEU A 43 0.07 11.73 12.25
CA LEU A 43 0.49 13.08 11.93
C LEU A 43 -0.40 13.73 10.87
N SER A 44 -0.72 13.01 9.80
CA SER A 44 -1.60 13.47 8.74
C SER A 44 -2.98 13.87 9.30
N HIS A 45 -3.59 13.01 10.11
CA HIS A 45 -4.84 13.30 10.77
C HIS A 45 -4.73 14.52 11.72
N HIS A 46 -3.67 14.60 12.52
CA HIS A 46 -3.44 15.71 13.44
C HIS A 46 -3.30 17.05 12.70
N PHE A 47 -2.57 17.09 11.59
CA PHE A 47 -2.45 18.29 10.76
C PHE A 47 -3.80 18.71 10.16
N THR A 48 -4.58 17.76 9.68
CA THR A 48 -5.86 18.06 9.07
C THR A 48 -6.89 18.58 10.08
N VAL A 49 -7.01 17.93 11.23
CA VAL A 49 -8.07 18.23 12.22
C VAL A 49 -7.68 19.38 13.17
N ASN A 50 -6.48 19.36 13.74
CA ASN A 50 -6.11 20.31 14.80
C ASN A 50 -5.51 21.61 14.26
N LEU A 51 -4.78 21.56 13.15
CA LEU A 51 -4.16 22.74 12.54
C LEU A 51 -5.00 23.33 11.41
N HIS A 52 -6.15 22.71 11.07
CA HIS A 52 -6.99 23.09 9.92
C HIS A 52 -6.22 23.25 8.62
N LEU A 53 -5.06 22.59 8.51
CA LEU A 53 -4.23 22.54 7.30
C LEU A 53 -4.72 21.39 6.43
N ALA A 54 -5.92 21.52 5.88
CA ALA A 54 -6.48 20.57 4.94
C ALA A 54 -5.79 20.69 3.58
N ILE A 55 -4.55 20.21 3.48
CA ILE A 55 -3.77 20.16 2.22
C ILE A 55 -3.45 18.70 1.93
N PRO A 56 -4.45 17.85 1.60
CA PRO A 56 -4.22 16.44 1.30
C PRO A 56 -3.25 16.26 0.13
N THR A 57 -3.36 17.11 -0.88
CA THR A 57 -2.48 17.14 -2.05
C THR A 57 -1.03 17.48 -1.67
N GLY A 58 -0.81 18.41 -0.74
CA GLY A 58 0.53 18.81 -0.31
C GLY A 58 1.32 17.69 0.37
N GLN A 59 0.66 16.85 1.18
CA GLN A 59 1.30 15.70 1.83
C GLN A 59 1.70 14.64 0.79
N ASN A 60 0.81 14.34 -0.16
CA ASN A 60 1.08 13.42 -1.24
C ASN A 60 2.21 13.93 -2.14
N TYR A 61 2.20 15.22 -2.47
CA TYR A 61 3.26 15.86 -3.28
C TYR A 61 4.64 15.70 -2.64
N LEU A 62 4.74 15.91 -1.34
CA LEU A 62 6.01 15.78 -0.61
C LEU A 62 6.53 14.33 -0.65
N HIS A 63 5.63 13.34 -0.57
CA HIS A 63 5.96 11.94 -0.72
C HIS A 63 6.52 11.63 -2.12
N TYR A 64 5.86 12.09 -3.19
CA TYR A 64 6.31 11.84 -4.56
C TYR A 64 7.60 12.59 -4.92
N ILE A 65 7.81 13.80 -4.40
CA ILE A 65 9.09 14.52 -4.55
C ILE A 65 10.23 13.74 -3.89
N LEU A 66 10.03 13.20 -2.69
CA LEU A 66 11.04 12.43 -1.98
C LEU A 66 11.39 11.15 -2.76
N LEU A 67 10.38 10.44 -3.25
CA LEU A 67 10.56 9.29 -4.15
C LEU A 67 11.32 9.68 -5.42
N CYS A 68 10.95 10.79 -6.04
CA CYS A 68 11.61 11.32 -7.23
C CYS A 68 13.06 11.66 -6.93
N ALA A 69 13.35 12.40 -5.86
CA ALA A 69 14.71 12.79 -5.49
C ALA A 69 15.64 11.61 -5.26
N VAL A 70 15.16 10.53 -4.63
CA VAL A 70 15.98 9.36 -4.33
C VAL A 70 16.08 8.43 -5.54
N PHE A 71 14.95 7.92 -6.02
CA PHE A 71 14.94 6.83 -6.99
C PHE A 71 15.10 7.30 -8.44
N THR A 72 14.56 8.45 -8.80
CA THR A 72 14.74 9.01 -10.16
C THR A 72 16.17 9.47 -10.36
N THR A 73 16.83 10.07 -9.34
CA THR A 73 18.25 10.41 -9.41
C THR A 73 19.10 9.15 -9.56
N TRP A 74 18.79 8.09 -8.81
CA TRP A 74 19.48 6.81 -8.97
C TRP A 74 19.29 6.22 -10.38
N LEU A 75 18.07 6.27 -10.90
CA LEU A 75 17.75 5.79 -12.25
C LEU A 75 18.43 6.64 -13.34
N ALA A 76 18.55 7.95 -13.12
CA ALA A 76 19.27 8.87 -14.03
C ALA A 76 20.78 8.61 -14.06
N CYS A 77 21.37 8.19 -12.93
CA CYS A 77 22.78 7.81 -12.86
C CYS A 77 23.08 6.47 -13.56
N ARG A 78 22.08 5.62 -13.78
CA ARG A 78 22.22 4.38 -14.56
C ARG A 78 22.38 4.69 -16.04
N ARG A 79 23.45 4.21 -16.64
CA ARG A 79 23.73 4.36 -18.10
C ARG A 79 23.26 3.11 -18.87
N GLY A 80 22.85 3.32 -20.14
CA GLY A 80 22.45 2.26 -21.06
C GLY A 80 20.95 2.02 -21.10
N ASP A 81 20.52 0.82 -21.52
CA ASP A 81 19.11 0.45 -21.76
C ASP A 81 18.21 0.51 -20.52
N LYS A 82 18.81 0.50 -19.32
CA LYS A 82 18.11 0.65 -18.02
C LYS A 82 18.17 2.08 -17.47
N GLY A 83 18.58 3.05 -18.27
CA GLY A 83 18.58 4.46 -17.88
C GLY A 83 17.20 5.09 -17.97
N LEU A 84 16.99 6.20 -17.23
CA LEU A 84 15.72 6.93 -17.14
C LEU A 84 15.08 7.23 -18.51
N ILE A 85 15.85 7.74 -19.47
CA ILE A 85 15.36 8.15 -20.79
C ILE A 85 14.90 6.94 -21.61
N SER A 86 15.64 5.84 -21.59
CA SER A 86 15.30 4.62 -22.30
C SER A 86 14.01 4.00 -21.77
N VAL A 87 13.87 3.92 -20.44
CA VAL A 87 12.68 3.42 -19.75
C VAL A 87 11.47 4.29 -20.01
N ALA A 88 11.62 5.62 -19.89
CA ALA A 88 10.54 6.57 -20.13
C ALA A 88 10.02 6.48 -21.57
N LYS A 89 10.92 6.35 -22.55
CA LYS A 89 10.54 6.22 -23.97
C LYS A 89 9.87 4.88 -24.29
N ALA A 90 10.33 3.80 -23.67
CA ALA A 90 9.81 2.46 -23.94
C ALA A 90 8.48 2.15 -23.24
N ARG A 91 8.32 2.61 -21.98
CA ARG A 91 7.23 2.18 -21.09
C ARG A 91 6.59 3.32 -20.30
N GLY A 92 6.95 4.57 -20.58
CA GLY A 92 6.54 5.75 -19.80
C GLY A 92 5.03 5.88 -19.65
N TYR A 93 4.25 5.59 -20.70
CA TYR A 93 2.78 5.70 -20.65
C TYR A 93 2.14 4.77 -19.59
N ARG A 94 2.73 3.59 -19.37
CA ARG A 94 2.25 2.64 -18.34
C ARG A 94 2.48 3.18 -16.95
N TYR A 95 3.64 3.79 -16.73
CA TYR A 95 3.99 4.40 -15.46
C TYR A 95 3.19 5.67 -15.17
N ILE A 96 2.87 6.46 -16.21
CA ILE A 96 2.00 7.64 -16.07
C ILE A 96 0.58 7.21 -15.67
N LEU A 97 0.04 6.19 -16.31
CA LEU A 97 -1.28 5.65 -15.96
C LEU A 97 -1.30 5.09 -14.53
N LEU A 98 -0.26 4.34 -14.16
CA LEU A 98 -0.13 3.78 -12.82
C LEU A 98 0.01 4.88 -11.77
N GLY A 99 0.88 5.88 -12.03
CA GLY A 99 1.04 7.04 -11.16
C GLY A 99 -0.25 7.87 -11.02
N PHE A 100 -1.04 7.99 -12.09
CA PHE A 100 -2.33 8.66 -12.01
C PHE A 100 -3.30 7.94 -11.07
N ILE A 101 -3.42 6.62 -11.19
CA ILE A 101 -4.30 5.82 -10.32
C ILE A 101 -3.80 5.89 -8.87
N ASP A 102 -2.49 5.81 -8.66
CA ASP A 102 -1.87 5.88 -7.33
C ASP A 102 -2.08 7.25 -6.67
N VAL A 103 -1.88 8.34 -7.38
CA VAL A 103 -2.16 9.70 -6.88
C VAL A 103 -3.64 9.88 -6.53
N GLN A 104 -4.55 9.37 -7.37
CA GLN A 104 -5.99 9.45 -7.07
C GLN A 104 -6.37 8.62 -5.84
N ALA A 105 -5.84 7.42 -5.68
CA ALA A 105 -6.08 6.58 -4.50
C ALA A 105 -5.63 7.30 -3.22
N ASN A 106 -4.40 7.82 -3.20
CA ASN A 106 -3.85 8.55 -2.06
C ASN A 106 -4.61 9.85 -1.78
N THR A 107 -5.06 10.57 -2.81
CA THR A 107 -5.83 11.80 -2.65
C THR A 107 -7.21 11.53 -2.05
N LEU A 108 -7.91 10.48 -2.49
CA LEU A 108 -9.18 10.08 -1.92
C LEU A 108 -9.05 9.70 -0.44
N LEU A 109 -8.03 8.90 -0.09
CA LEU A 109 -7.74 8.55 1.29
C LEU A 109 -7.41 9.80 2.13
N ALA A 110 -6.53 10.67 1.64
CA ALA A 110 -6.18 11.89 2.35
C ALA A 110 -7.38 12.85 2.54
N THR A 111 -8.28 12.91 1.56
CA THR A 111 -9.49 13.71 1.65
C THR A 111 -10.48 13.13 2.67
N SER A 112 -10.55 11.81 2.80
CA SER A 112 -11.47 11.16 3.76
C SER A 112 -11.17 11.53 5.22
N TYR A 113 -9.91 11.90 5.57
CA TYR A 113 -9.55 12.37 6.91
C TYR A 113 -10.31 13.63 7.36
N GLN A 114 -10.85 14.40 6.43
CA GLN A 114 -11.61 15.61 6.75
C GLN A 114 -13.07 15.30 7.20
N PHE A 115 -13.59 14.14 6.84
CA PHE A 115 -14.99 13.80 6.98
C PHE A 115 -15.26 12.68 7.97
N THR A 116 -14.27 11.80 8.22
CA THR A 116 -14.46 10.64 9.09
C THR A 116 -13.29 10.44 10.05
N THR A 117 -13.47 9.58 11.06
CA THR A 117 -12.47 9.36 12.09
C THR A 117 -11.31 8.50 11.59
N LEU A 118 -10.12 8.72 12.17
CA LEU A 118 -8.92 7.93 11.85
C LEU A 118 -9.17 6.41 11.97
N VAL A 119 -9.92 6.00 13.02
CA VAL A 119 -10.21 4.58 13.25
C VAL A 119 -11.06 4.00 12.13
N SER A 120 -12.10 4.76 11.68
CA SER A 120 -12.95 4.34 10.55
C SER A 120 -12.14 4.18 9.27
N ILE A 121 -11.25 5.14 8.97
CA ILE A 121 -10.40 5.09 7.77
C ILE A 121 -9.49 3.88 7.80
N GLN A 122 -8.80 3.62 8.91
CA GLN A 122 -7.88 2.48 9.04
C GLN A 122 -8.60 1.13 8.86
N LEU A 123 -9.82 1.03 9.34
CA LEU A 123 -10.60 -0.20 9.21
C LEU A 123 -11.21 -0.36 7.82
N LEU A 124 -11.70 0.73 7.21
CA LEU A 124 -12.20 0.71 5.84
C LEU A 124 -11.08 0.41 4.82
N ASP A 125 -9.87 0.93 5.06
CA ASP A 125 -8.72 0.64 4.22
C ASP A 125 -8.34 -0.85 4.22
N CYS A 126 -8.65 -1.60 5.28
CA CYS A 126 -8.49 -3.05 5.31
C CYS A 126 -9.30 -3.79 4.23
N VAL A 127 -10.35 -3.17 3.66
CA VAL A 127 -11.11 -3.72 2.53
C VAL A 127 -10.24 -3.82 1.27
N ALA A 128 -9.17 -3.04 1.15
CA ALA A 128 -8.21 -3.16 0.07
C ALA A 128 -7.58 -4.57 0.01
N ILE A 129 -7.38 -5.24 1.14
CA ILE A 129 -6.74 -6.57 1.21
C ILE A 129 -7.56 -7.63 0.47
N PRO A 130 -8.86 -7.87 0.78
CA PRO A 130 -9.66 -8.84 0.05
C PRO A 130 -9.82 -8.51 -1.44
N ILE A 131 -9.91 -7.22 -1.78
CA ILE A 131 -10.00 -6.79 -3.17
C ILE A 131 -8.69 -7.08 -3.92
N ALA A 132 -7.54 -6.73 -3.34
CA ALA A 132 -6.23 -7.03 -3.90
C ALA A 132 -6.03 -8.55 -4.07
N LEU A 133 -6.46 -9.34 -3.08
CA LEU A 133 -6.44 -10.79 -3.19
C LEU A 133 -7.28 -11.31 -4.38
N ALA A 134 -8.51 -10.86 -4.49
CA ALA A 134 -9.41 -11.24 -5.58
C ALA A 134 -8.83 -10.85 -6.95
N LEU A 135 -8.31 -9.63 -7.08
CA LEU A 135 -7.66 -9.17 -8.30
C LEU A 135 -6.39 -9.96 -8.62
N SER A 136 -5.55 -10.28 -7.63
CA SER A 136 -4.35 -11.12 -7.81
C SER A 136 -4.72 -12.53 -8.28
N CYS A 137 -5.84 -13.08 -7.81
CA CYS A 137 -6.35 -14.36 -8.30
C CYS A 137 -6.71 -14.30 -9.79
N LEU A 138 -7.40 -13.24 -10.19
CA LEU A 138 -7.86 -13.06 -11.56
C LEU A 138 -6.72 -12.74 -12.54
N THR A 139 -5.74 -11.93 -12.10
CA THR A 139 -4.67 -11.41 -12.98
C THR A 139 -3.42 -12.29 -12.98
N LEU A 140 -3.02 -12.78 -11.80
CA LEU A 140 -1.80 -13.59 -11.62
C LEU A 140 -2.07 -15.09 -11.55
N GLY A 141 -3.34 -15.52 -11.50
CA GLY A 141 -3.71 -16.95 -11.40
C GLY A 141 -3.25 -17.61 -10.09
N VAL A 142 -3.04 -16.81 -9.03
CA VAL A 142 -2.59 -17.31 -7.73
C VAL A 142 -3.68 -18.17 -7.10
N ARG A 143 -3.32 -19.40 -6.69
CA ARG A 143 -4.26 -20.29 -5.99
C ARG A 143 -4.21 -20.01 -4.49
N PHE A 144 -5.35 -19.61 -3.94
CA PHE A 144 -5.46 -19.38 -2.50
C PHE A 144 -5.67 -20.67 -1.73
N ARG A 145 -5.05 -20.73 -0.54
CA ARG A 145 -5.32 -21.77 0.43
C ARG A 145 -6.53 -21.36 1.28
N PHE A 146 -7.24 -22.33 1.81
CA PHE A 146 -8.40 -22.13 2.70
C PHE A 146 -8.14 -21.10 3.82
N VAL A 147 -6.93 -21.08 4.36
CA VAL A 147 -6.50 -20.13 5.40
C VAL A 147 -6.63 -18.65 4.96
N HIS A 148 -6.34 -18.35 3.70
CA HIS A 148 -6.49 -16.99 3.17
C HIS A 148 -7.95 -16.55 3.11
N ILE A 149 -8.84 -17.47 2.72
CA ILE A 149 -10.29 -17.22 2.66
C ILE A 149 -10.84 -16.96 4.05
N VAL A 150 -10.45 -17.77 5.04
CA VAL A 150 -10.84 -17.56 6.45
C VAL A 150 -10.33 -16.21 6.97
N GLY A 151 -9.06 -15.85 6.72
CA GLY A 151 -8.50 -14.57 7.12
C GLY A 151 -9.25 -13.38 6.55
N VAL A 152 -9.58 -13.42 5.25
CA VAL A 152 -10.38 -12.39 4.57
C VAL A 152 -11.78 -12.30 5.17
N SER A 153 -12.43 -13.43 5.44
CA SER A 153 -13.77 -13.47 6.04
C SER A 153 -13.79 -12.83 7.44
N VAL A 154 -12.79 -13.10 8.26
CA VAL A 154 -12.65 -12.48 9.58
C VAL A 154 -12.41 -10.98 9.46
N CYS A 155 -11.56 -10.55 8.53
CA CYS A 155 -11.33 -9.13 8.25
C CYS A 155 -12.61 -8.41 7.83
N LEU A 156 -13.36 -8.96 6.88
CA LEU A 156 -14.64 -8.39 6.42
C LEU A 156 -15.70 -8.35 7.53
N MET A 157 -15.74 -9.35 8.42
CA MET A 157 -16.60 -9.31 9.60
C MET A 157 -16.24 -8.15 10.52
N GLY A 158 -14.93 -7.90 10.77
CA GLY A 158 -14.47 -6.78 11.59
C GLY A 158 -14.90 -5.43 11.01
N VAL A 159 -14.71 -5.24 9.71
CA VAL A 159 -15.16 -4.03 8.99
C VAL A 159 -16.69 -3.89 9.07
N GLY A 160 -17.44 -4.98 8.87
CA GLY A 160 -18.89 -4.99 8.96
C GLY A 160 -19.41 -4.59 10.35
N CYS A 161 -18.77 -5.09 11.42
CA CYS A 161 -19.11 -4.71 12.79
C CYS A 161 -18.83 -3.22 13.05
N LEU A 162 -17.75 -2.67 12.50
CA LEU A 162 -17.43 -1.26 12.65
C LEU A 162 -18.49 -0.38 11.95
N VAL A 163 -18.79 -0.69 10.69
CA VAL A 163 -19.81 0.06 9.93
C VAL A 163 -21.15 0.02 10.65
N TRP A 164 -21.53 -1.16 11.17
CA TRP A 164 -22.75 -1.32 11.97
C TRP A 164 -22.75 -0.45 13.23
N ALA A 165 -21.63 -0.45 13.98
CA ALA A 165 -21.49 0.37 15.18
C ALA A 165 -21.51 1.86 14.85
N GLY A 166 -20.87 2.28 13.76
CA GLY A 166 -20.90 3.66 13.26
C GLY A 166 -22.30 4.14 12.90
N VAL A 167 -23.07 3.32 12.18
CA VAL A 167 -24.46 3.62 11.84
C VAL A 167 -25.36 3.71 13.09
N GLY A 168 -25.08 2.89 14.11
CA GLY A 168 -25.81 2.95 15.38
C GLY A 168 -25.52 4.23 16.18
N ALA A 169 -24.27 4.67 16.21
CA ALA A 169 -23.85 5.88 16.91
C ALA A 169 -24.35 7.16 16.23
N THR A 170 -24.37 7.21 14.90
CA THR A 170 -24.83 8.38 14.12
C THR A 170 -26.33 8.57 14.16
N LYS A 171 -27.12 7.51 14.35
CA LYS A 171 -28.58 7.66 14.59
C LYS A 171 -28.90 8.41 15.89
N ALA A 172 -27.97 8.46 16.83
CA ALA A 172 -28.09 9.18 18.09
C ALA A 172 -27.73 10.69 18.00
N SER A 173 -27.00 11.09 16.94
CA SER A 173 -26.46 12.47 16.78
C SER A 173 -26.84 13.02 15.40
N GLY A 174 -28.03 13.57 15.28
CA GLY A 174 -28.72 13.88 14.01
C GLY A 174 -28.05 14.79 12.97
N ASP A 175 -26.91 15.43 13.22
CA ASP A 175 -26.41 16.52 12.35
C ASP A 175 -25.06 16.24 11.61
N GLY A 176 -24.35 15.15 11.96
CA GLY A 176 -23.05 14.81 11.35
C GLY A 176 -23.06 13.64 10.36
N GLN A 177 -24.22 13.00 10.16
CA GLN A 177 -24.31 11.71 9.46
C GLN A 177 -23.97 11.78 7.98
N GLN A 178 -24.34 12.84 7.30
CA GLN A 178 -24.13 12.96 5.85
C GLN A 178 -22.66 13.18 5.51
N SER A 179 -21.94 13.98 6.31
CA SER A 179 -20.51 14.22 6.11
C SER A 179 -19.66 12.97 6.38
N GLN A 180 -19.99 12.21 7.43
CA GLN A 180 -19.29 10.96 7.75
C GLN A 180 -19.49 9.90 6.67
N LEU A 181 -20.71 9.74 6.15
CA LEU A 181 -20.98 8.81 5.05
C LEU A 181 -20.19 9.17 3.78
N VAL A 182 -20.04 10.46 3.47
CA VAL A 182 -19.21 10.91 2.35
C VAL A 182 -17.75 10.53 2.57
N GLY A 183 -17.22 10.72 3.78
CA GLY A 183 -15.86 10.32 4.13
C GLY A 183 -15.64 8.81 4.00
N ASP A 184 -16.57 7.99 4.47
CA ASP A 184 -16.50 6.55 4.39
C ASP A 184 -16.57 6.04 2.92
N MET A 185 -17.40 6.66 2.09
CA MET A 185 -17.48 6.34 0.64
C MET A 185 -16.21 6.74 -0.10
N LEU A 186 -15.62 7.91 0.22
CA LEU A 186 -14.33 8.32 -0.32
C LEU A 186 -13.20 7.36 0.08
N CYS A 187 -13.19 6.94 1.34
CA CYS A 187 -12.23 5.97 1.85
C CYS A 187 -12.36 4.61 1.13
N LEU A 188 -13.58 4.09 0.97
CA LEU A 188 -13.80 2.84 0.23
C LEU A 188 -13.38 2.97 -1.23
N GLY A 189 -13.68 4.08 -1.89
CA GLY A 189 -13.23 4.35 -3.26
C GLY A 189 -11.70 4.37 -3.36
N GLY A 190 -11.03 5.03 -2.41
CA GLY A 190 -9.57 5.05 -2.28
C GLY A 190 -9.00 3.65 -2.06
N ALA A 191 -9.59 2.85 -1.16
CA ALA A 191 -9.17 1.48 -0.87
C ALA A 191 -9.28 0.55 -2.10
N VAL A 192 -10.34 0.69 -2.90
CA VAL A 192 -10.51 -0.05 -4.18
C VAL A 192 -9.41 0.32 -5.17
N LEU A 193 -9.16 1.62 -5.37
CA LEU A 193 -8.08 2.07 -6.25
C LEU A 193 -6.72 1.63 -5.76
N PHE A 194 -6.48 1.69 -4.44
CA PHE A 194 -5.24 1.24 -3.83
C PHE A 194 -5.01 -0.26 -4.03
N ALA A 195 -6.07 -1.08 -3.92
CA ALA A 195 -6.00 -2.50 -4.23
C ALA A 195 -5.59 -2.76 -5.70
N VAL A 196 -6.11 -1.99 -6.64
CA VAL A 196 -5.72 -2.05 -8.06
C VAL A 196 -4.24 -1.68 -8.23
N VAL A 197 -3.80 -0.61 -7.59
CA VAL A 197 -2.39 -0.16 -7.63
C VAL A 197 -1.46 -1.24 -7.11
N VAL A 198 -1.76 -1.85 -5.96
CA VAL A 198 -0.94 -2.92 -5.35
C VAL A 198 -0.77 -4.11 -6.30
N VAL A 199 -1.84 -4.53 -6.96
CA VAL A 199 -1.79 -5.65 -7.92
C VAL A 199 -0.99 -5.28 -9.18
N LEU A 200 -1.19 -4.08 -9.72
CA LEU A 200 -0.41 -3.58 -10.86
C LEU A 200 1.07 -3.42 -10.48
N GLN A 201 1.36 -2.93 -9.29
CA GLN A 201 2.71 -2.84 -8.74
C GLN A 201 3.38 -4.23 -8.66
N GLU A 202 2.67 -5.23 -8.15
CA GLU A 202 3.17 -6.60 -8.09
C GLU A 202 3.51 -7.15 -9.49
N LEU A 203 2.64 -6.91 -10.47
CA LEU A 203 2.89 -7.29 -11.88
C LEU A 203 4.14 -6.61 -12.44
N VAL A 204 4.28 -5.30 -12.19
CA VAL A 204 5.42 -4.51 -12.68
C VAL A 204 6.72 -4.95 -11.99
N VAL A 205 6.72 -5.10 -10.68
CA VAL A 205 7.92 -5.47 -9.90
C VAL A 205 8.37 -6.91 -10.20
N LYS A 206 7.44 -7.83 -10.49
CA LYS A 206 7.79 -9.19 -10.92
C LYS A 206 8.41 -9.27 -12.31
N THR A 207 8.11 -8.31 -13.18
CA THR A 207 8.59 -8.29 -14.57
C THR A 207 9.76 -7.34 -14.79
N LEU A 208 9.95 -6.37 -13.91
CA LEU A 208 10.90 -5.27 -14.04
C LEU A 208 11.63 -5.00 -12.72
N ASP A 209 12.63 -4.10 -12.78
CA ASP A 209 13.40 -3.69 -11.59
C ASP A 209 12.54 -2.81 -10.65
N CYS A 210 12.57 -3.09 -9.34
CA CYS A 210 11.87 -2.31 -8.32
C CYS A 210 12.31 -0.82 -8.31
N VAL A 211 13.60 -0.56 -8.56
CA VAL A 211 14.16 0.81 -8.65
C VAL A 211 13.60 1.57 -9.84
N GLU A 212 13.40 0.88 -10.98
CA GLU A 212 12.76 1.43 -12.16
C GLU A 212 11.32 1.87 -11.85
N TYR A 213 10.57 0.99 -11.20
CA TYR A 213 9.20 1.26 -10.79
C TYR A 213 9.10 2.49 -9.87
N LEU A 214 9.86 2.49 -8.77
CA LEU A 214 9.82 3.59 -7.78
C LEU A 214 10.29 4.93 -8.37
N GLY A 215 11.32 4.91 -9.23
CA GLY A 215 11.81 6.11 -9.90
C GLY A 215 10.79 6.71 -10.87
N MET A 216 10.15 5.85 -11.67
CA MET A 216 9.12 6.30 -12.62
C MET A 216 7.83 6.71 -11.92
N LEU A 217 7.45 6.02 -10.82
CA LEU A 217 6.30 6.40 -10.01
C LEU A 217 6.51 7.77 -9.34
N GLY A 218 7.69 8.00 -8.75
CA GLY A 218 8.05 9.29 -8.16
C GLY A 218 8.01 10.43 -9.18
N LEU A 219 8.54 10.19 -10.39
CA LEU A 219 8.51 11.18 -11.48
C LEU A 219 7.08 11.47 -11.95
N SER A 220 6.29 10.45 -12.27
CA SER A 220 4.91 10.62 -12.73
C SER A 220 4.02 11.20 -11.64
N GLY A 221 4.13 10.74 -10.40
CA GLY A 221 3.37 11.24 -9.27
C GLY A 221 3.66 12.70 -8.95
N SER A 222 4.93 13.13 -9.01
CA SER A 222 5.30 14.54 -8.78
C SER A 222 4.82 15.49 -9.86
N ILE A 223 4.56 15.00 -11.08
CA ILE A 223 4.03 15.82 -12.19
C ILE A 223 2.50 15.91 -12.11
N ILE A 224 1.84 14.85 -11.64
CA ILE A 224 0.37 14.72 -11.62
C ILE A 224 -0.22 15.38 -10.36
N CYS A 225 0.48 15.33 -9.23
CA CYS A 225 0.06 15.88 -7.95
C CYS A 225 0.23 17.40 -7.89
#